data_ed9965f45d04eea5d024855484884497
#
_entry.id   ed9965f45d04eea5d024855484884497
#
_cell.length_a   1.000
_cell.length_b   1.000
_cell.length_c   1.000
_cell.angle_alpha   90.00
_cell.angle_beta   90.00
_cell.angle_gamma   90.00
#
_symmetry.space_group_name_H-M   'P 1'
#
loop_
_entity.id
_entity.type
_entity.pdbx_description
1 polymer ?
#
loop_
_entity_poly.entity_id
_entity_poly.type
_entity_poly.pdbx_seq_one_letter_code
_entity_poly.pdbx_strand_id
1 'polypeptide(L)'
;TPGGTGALRVAADLIKGAMPDAENWASDPTWDNHLALFPGAGMQVNSYPYFDAASSSLRFNEMIAALQQRKAGDAVLFHACCHNPCGVSPDPAQWRAIADLAAERGFTPVIDIAYMGFERGVEEDCLSVRLFAEKCPEVIIASSCSKNFAMYRERVGAITVVAGDADKAAAAESVIHNITRKNYSMP
;
A
#
# COMPACT_ATOMS: atom_id res chain seq x y z
N THR A 1 -7.19 -0.24 13.62
CA THR A 1 -6.11 -1.26 13.70
C THR A 1 -5.01 -0.82 14.66
N PRO A 2 -4.24 -1.76 15.24
CA PRO A 2 -3.08 -1.41 16.08
C PRO A 2 -1.93 -0.83 15.23
N GLY A 3 -2.06 0.45 14.88
CA GLY A 3 -1.16 1.19 14.01
C GLY A 3 -1.18 0.72 12.56
N GLY A 4 -0.32 1.32 11.72
CA GLY A 4 -0.15 0.95 10.32
C GLY A 4 0.31 -0.50 10.13
N THR A 5 1.11 -1.04 11.04
CA THR A 5 1.53 -2.44 11.01
C THR A 5 0.34 -3.39 11.10
N GLY A 6 -0.62 -3.09 12.00
CA GLY A 6 -1.86 -3.86 12.10
C GLY A 6 -2.72 -3.74 10.84
N ALA A 7 -2.77 -2.55 10.23
CA ALA A 7 -3.48 -2.33 8.97
C ALA A 7 -2.86 -3.13 7.82
N LEU A 8 -1.54 -3.12 7.68
CA LEU A 8 -0.82 -3.91 6.67
C LEU A 8 -0.98 -5.41 6.89
N ARG A 9 -1.02 -5.87 8.16
CA ARG A 9 -1.26 -7.28 8.44
C ARG A 9 -2.67 -7.71 8.02
N VAL A 10 -3.69 -6.91 8.34
CA VAL A 10 -5.07 -7.16 7.90
C VAL A 10 -5.17 -7.12 6.37
N ALA A 11 -4.47 -6.18 5.72
CA ALA A 11 -4.39 -6.11 4.26
C ALA A 11 -3.79 -7.41 3.66
N ALA A 12 -2.68 -7.89 4.23
CA ALA A 12 -2.05 -9.13 3.77
C ALA A 12 -2.98 -10.35 3.93
N ASP A 13 -3.62 -10.49 5.08
CA ASP A 13 -4.58 -11.58 5.34
C ASP A 13 -5.80 -11.49 4.38
N LEU A 14 -6.28 -10.26 4.09
CA LEU A 14 -7.37 -10.02 3.13
C LEU A 14 -6.97 -10.45 1.72
N ILE A 15 -5.81 -9.99 1.24
CA ILE A 15 -5.29 -10.34 -0.08
C ILE A 15 -5.11 -11.85 -0.18
N LYS A 16 -4.48 -12.49 0.81
CA LYS A 16 -4.27 -13.93 0.81
C LYS A 16 -5.56 -14.72 0.79
N GLY A 17 -6.61 -14.24 1.47
CA GLY A 17 -7.92 -14.87 1.48
C GLY A 17 -8.72 -14.67 0.20
N ALA A 18 -8.67 -13.47 -0.38
CA ALA A 18 -9.44 -13.11 -1.58
C ALA A 18 -8.73 -13.51 -2.88
N MET A 19 -7.41 -13.45 -2.91
CA MET A 19 -6.55 -13.69 -4.08
C MET A 19 -5.38 -14.60 -3.71
N PRO A 20 -5.63 -15.91 -3.46
CA PRO A 20 -4.60 -16.83 -2.92
C PRO A 20 -3.37 -16.99 -3.83
N ASP A 21 -3.53 -16.77 -5.13
CA ASP A 21 -2.47 -16.86 -6.15
C ASP A 21 -1.86 -15.50 -6.52
N ALA A 22 -2.19 -14.44 -5.79
CA ALA A 22 -1.66 -13.10 -6.01
C ALA A 22 -0.13 -13.07 -5.83
N GLU A 23 0.57 -12.51 -6.79
CA GLU A 23 1.95 -12.07 -6.61
C GLU A 23 1.96 -10.72 -5.90
N ASN A 24 2.82 -10.59 -4.89
CA ASN A 24 2.94 -9.36 -4.12
C ASN A 24 4.28 -8.71 -4.42
N TRP A 25 4.26 -7.40 -4.62
CA TRP A 25 5.40 -6.64 -5.08
C TRP A 25 5.61 -5.42 -4.19
N ALA A 26 6.84 -5.18 -3.77
CA ALA A 26 7.24 -4.01 -3.00
C ALA A 26 8.43 -3.31 -3.67
N SER A 27 8.65 -2.05 -3.36
CA SER A 27 9.81 -1.30 -3.84
C SER A 27 11.13 -1.88 -3.33
N ASP A 28 12.20 -1.73 -4.12
CA ASP A 28 13.56 -2.03 -3.69
C ASP A 28 14.39 -0.72 -3.68
N PRO A 29 14.78 -0.24 -2.46
CA PRO A 29 14.45 -0.75 -1.13
C PRO A 29 13.01 -0.52 -0.71
N THR A 30 12.60 -1.14 0.40
CA THR A 30 11.33 -0.89 1.09
C THR A 30 11.55 -0.87 2.60
N TRP A 31 10.52 -0.53 3.39
CA TRP A 31 10.57 -0.69 4.83
C TRP A 31 10.72 -2.18 5.21
N ASP A 32 11.75 -2.49 5.99
CA ASP A 32 12.13 -3.88 6.31
C ASP A 32 10.96 -4.73 6.83
N ASN A 33 10.04 -4.11 7.59
CA ASN A 33 8.90 -4.84 8.13
C ASN A 33 7.89 -5.31 7.06
N HIS A 34 7.86 -4.72 5.88
CA HIS A 34 7.07 -5.24 4.75
C HIS A 34 7.52 -6.65 4.38
N LEU A 35 8.85 -6.87 4.39
CA LEU A 35 9.46 -8.16 4.05
C LEU A 35 9.28 -9.24 5.13
N ALA A 36 8.83 -8.86 6.32
CA ALA A 36 8.49 -9.80 7.39
C ALA A 36 6.97 -10.03 7.48
N LEU A 37 6.19 -8.98 7.28
CA LEU A 37 4.75 -8.93 7.53
C LEU A 37 3.96 -9.75 6.50
N PHE A 38 4.21 -9.55 5.21
CA PHE A 38 3.54 -10.29 4.14
C PHE A 38 3.90 -11.79 4.15
N PRO A 39 5.18 -12.20 4.28
CA PRO A 39 5.51 -13.60 4.49
C PRO A 39 4.90 -14.20 5.75
N GLY A 40 4.77 -13.42 6.83
CA GLY A 40 4.04 -13.81 8.04
C GLY A 40 2.56 -14.12 7.81
N ALA A 41 1.95 -13.62 6.74
CA ALA A 41 0.61 -13.94 6.27
C ALA A 41 0.60 -15.08 5.22
N GLY A 42 1.73 -15.73 4.98
CA GLY A 42 1.86 -16.83 4.01
C GLY A 42 1.96 -16.36 2.56
N MET A 43 2.44 -15.13 2.33
CA MET A 43 2.60 -14.52 1.00
C MET A 43 4.08 -14.32 0.68
N GLN A 44 4.48 -14.55 -0.57
CA GLN A 44 5.79 -14.15 -1.04
C GLN A 44 5.76 -12.68 -1.49
N VAL A 45 6.87 -11.96 -1.29
CA VAL A 45 7.04 -10.60 -1.75
C VAL A 45 8.18 -10.56 -2.76
N ASN A 46 7.87 -10.14 -3.96
CA ASN A 46 8.83 -9.82 -5.00
C ASN A 46 9.21 -8.33 -4.91
N SER A 47 10.27 -7.91 -5.60
CA SER A 47 10.68 -6.51 -5.61
C SER A 47 10.60 -5.90 -7.01
N TYR A 48 10.30 -4.59 -7.05
CA TYR A 48 10.45 -3.77 -8.25
C TYR A 48 11.50 -2.66 -8.02
N PRO A 49 12.29 -2.28 -9.07
CA PRO A 49 13.29 -1.23 -8.94
C PRO A 49 12.66 0.09 -8.49
N TYR A 50 13.25 0.76 -7.51
CA TYR A 50 12.72 2.02 -6.99
C TYR A 50 13.78 3.11 -6.86
N PHE A 51 14.91 2.83 -6.21
CA PHE A 51 15.90 3.84 -5.84
C PHE A 51 17.29 3.52 -6.40
N ASP A 52 17.94 4.55 -6.89
CA ASP A 52 19.36 4.51 -7.26
C ASP A 52 20.19 5.27 -6.22
N ALA A 53 21.00 4.55 -5.46
CA ALA A 53 21.83 5.12 -4.41
C ALA A 53 22.98 6.00 -4.97
N ALA A 54 23.43 5.76 -6.18
CA ALA A 54 24.53 6.52 -6.77
C ALA A 54 24.09 7.93 -7.17
N SER A 55 22.89 8.07 -7.72
CA SER A 55 22.31 9.36 -8.13
C SER A 55 21.35 9.96 -7.10
N SER A 56 21.04 9.20 -6.02
CA SER A 56 20.01 9.55 -5.02
C SER A 56 18.66 9.88 -5.66
N SER A 57 18.25 9.13 -6.66
CA SER A 57 17.05 9.41 -7.44
C SER A 57 16.13 8.19 -7.62
N LEU A 58 14.88 8.49 -8.02
CA LEU A 58 13.89 7.46 -8.35
C LEU A 58 14.25 6.81 -9.69
N ARG A 59 14.29 5.49 -9.75
CA ARG A 59 14.43 4.68 -10.97
C ARG A 59 13.10 4.56 -11.72
N PHE A 60 12.49 5.70 -12.05
CA PHE A 60 11.11 5.74 -12.51
C PHE A 60 10.84 4.89 -13.76
N ASN A 61 11.71 4.97 -14.76
CA ASN A 61 11.53 4.22 -16.00
C ASN A 61 11.60 2.71 -15.79
N GLU A 62 12.52 2.26 -14.94
CA GLU A 62 12.68 0.84 -14.61
C GLU A 62 11.54 0.35 -13.72
N MET A 63 11.07 1.19 -12.79
CA MET A 63 9.88 0.94 -12.01
C MET A 63 8.66 0.74 -12.91
N ILE A 64 8.39 1.65 -13.83
CA ILE A 64 7.27 1.55 -14.78
C ILE A 64 7.40 0.28 -15.63
N ALA A 65 8.59 -0.02 -16.17
CA ALA A 65 8.82 -1.23 -16.96
C ALA A 65 8.53 -2.52 -16.16
N ALA A 66 8.90 -2.55 -14.88
CA ALA A 66 8.58 -3.66 -13.99
C ALA A 66 7.08 -3.74 -13.71
N LEU A 67 6.41 -2.62 -13.42
CA LEU A 67 4.97 -2.57 -13.13
C LEU A 67 4.13 -2.92 -14.37
N GLN A 68 4.58 -2.63 -15.58
CA GLN A 68 3.93 -3.04 -16.83
C GLN A 68 3.80 -4.58 -16.98
N GLN A 69 4.63 -5.35 -16.30
CA GLN A 69 4.56 -6.81 -16.30
C GLN A 69 3.54 -7.36 -15.29
N ARG A 70 2.94 -6.50 -14.46
CA ARG A 70 1.94 -6.93 -13.48
C ARG A 70 0.62 -7.21 -14.18
N LYS A 71 -0.19 -8.08 -13.59
CA LYS A 71 -1.47 -8.55 -14.13
C LYS A 71 -2.59 -8.31 -13.13
N ALA A 72 -3.81 -8.43 -13.58
CA ALA A 72 -4.97 -8.42 -12.71
C ALA A 72 -4.84 -9.52 -11.63
N GLY A 73 -5.11 -9.13 -10.39
CA GLY A 73 -4.96 -9.99 -9.22
C GLY A 73 -3.59 -9.93 -8.53
N ASP A 74 -2.57 -9.32 -9.15
CA ASP A 74 -1.33 -9.00 -8.42
C ASP A 74 -1.58 -7.85 -7.43
N ALA A 75 -0.85 -7.82 -6.33
CA ALA A 75 -0.87 -6.71 -5.37
C ALA A 75 0.47 -5.97 -5.38
N VAL A 76 0.41 -4.64 -5.46
CA VAL A 76 1.62 -3.80 -5.51
C VAL A 76 1.59 -2.80 -4.38
N LEU A 77 2.59 -2.88 -3.50
CA LEU A 77 2.75 -2.02 -2.35
C LEU A 77 3.51 -0.75 -2.71
N PHE A 78 2.92 0.39 -2.35
CA PHE A 78 3.48 1.73 -2.50
C PHE A 78 3.55 2.46 -1.17
N HIS A 79 4.58 3.28 -0.96
CA HIS A 79 4.60 4.30 0.08
C HIS A 79 3.98 5.58 -0.50
N ALA A 80 2.93 6.09 0.13
CA ALA A 80 2.18 7.23 -0.40
C ALA A 80 3.01 8.52 -0.49
N CYS A 81 3.85 8.75 0.51
CA CYS A 81 4.77 9.88 0.65
C CYS A 81 5.94 9.49 1.56
N CYS A 82 7.00 10.30 1.60
CA CYS A 82 8.17 10.10 2.48
C CYS A 82 8.66 8.64 2.46
N HIS A 83 9.00 8.14 1.29
CA HIS A 83 9.37 6.73 1.11
C HIS A 83 10.45 6.27 2.09
N ASN A 84 10.16 5.23 2.84
CA ASN A 84 11.10 4.64 3.79
C ASN A 84 11.80 3.41 3.17
N PRO A 85 13.16 3.38 3.04
CA PRO A 85 14.12 4.26 3.74
C PRO A 85 14.71 5.42 2.92
N CYS A 86 14.42 5.54 1.62
CA CYS A 86 15.21 6.42 0.75
C CYS A 86 14.78 7.90 0.76
N GLY A 87 13.58 8.21 1.26
CA GLY A 87 13.06 9.58 1.31
C GLY A 87 12.67 10.17 -0.06
N VAL A 88 12.75 9.41 -1.15
CA VAL A 88 12.42 9.88 -2.49
C VAL A 88 11.03 9.40 -2.88
N SER A 89 10.14 10.33 -3.22
CA SER A 89 8.77 10.03 -3.67
C SER A 89 8.59 10.41 -5.13
N PRO A 90 7.71 9.72 -5.88
CA PRO A 90 7.30 10.14 -7.20
C PRO A 90 6.69 11.54 -7.19
N ASP A 91 6.95 12.31 -8.23
CA ASP A 91 6.28 13.59 -8.43
C ASP A 91 4.81 13.43 -8.84
N PRO A 92 4.01 14.52 -8.88
CA PRO A 92 2.59 14.43 -9.23
C PRO A 92 2.31 13.84 -10.62
N ALA A 93 3.18 14.06 -11.61
CA ALA A 93 3.01 13.50 -12.95
C ALA A 93 3.34 12.00 -12.96
N GLN A 94 4.38 11.62 -12.24
CA GLN A 94 4.77 10.22 -12.05
C GLN A 94 3.68 9.44 -11.29
N TRP A 95 3.09 10.00 -10.23
CA TRP A 95 1.95 9.36 -9.54
C TRP A 95 0.75 9.14 -10.45
N ARG A 96 0.43 10.11 -11.33
CA ARG A 96 -0.65 9.92 -12.32
C ARG A 96 -0.34 8.78 -13.27
N ALA A 97 0.89 8.71 -13.79
CA ALA A 97 1.32 7.63 -14.69
C ALA A 97 1.26 6.24 -14.01
N ILE A 98 1.65 6.15 -12.73
CA ILE A 98 1.56 4.90 -11.95
C ILE A 98 0.10 4.50 -11.76
N ALA A 99 -0.78 5.44 -11.42
CA ALA A 99 -2.20 5.15 -11.21
C ALA A 99 -2.92 4.77 -12.52
N ASP A 100 -2.58 5.42 -13.64
CA ASP A 100 -3.08 5.05 -14.97
C ASP A 100 -2.64 3.63 -15.34
N LEU A 101 -1.39 3.30 -15.10
CA LEU A 101 -0.86 1.96 -15.33
C LEU A 101 -1.53 0.90 -14.44
N ALA A 102 -1.78 1.20 -13.17
CA ALA A 102 -2.49 0.30 -12.27
C ALA A 102 -3.91 0.00 -12.77
N ALA A 103 -4.63 1.02 -13.21
CA ALA A 103 -5.97 0.86 -13.79
C ALA A 103 -5.93 0.05 -15.10
N GLU A 104 -4.94 0.30 -15.97
CA GLU A 104 -4.77 -0.42 -17.24
C GLU A 104 -4.42 -1.91 -17.01
N ARG A 105 -3.49 -2.19 -16.10
CA ARG A 105 -3.00 -3.55 -15.85
C ARG A 105 -3.90 -4.35 -14.91
N GLY A 106 -4.73 -3.66 -14.11
CA GLY A 106 -5.67 -4.27 -13.18
C GLY A 106 -5.04 -4.88 -11.93
N PHE A 107 -3.79 -4.55 -11.59
CA PHE A 107 -3.23 -4.94 -10.29
C PHE A 107 -3.84 -4.10 -9.16
N THR A 108 -3.92 -4.66 -7.96
CA THR A 108 -4.46 -3.98 -6.78
C THR A 108 -3.39 -3.16 -6.08
N PRO A 109 -3.49 -1.81 -6.04
CA PRO A 109 -2.61 -0.99 -5.23
C PRO A 109 -2.84 -1.21 -3.74
N VAL A 110 -1.74 -1.43 -3.01
CA VAL A 110 -1.70 -1.45 -1.55
C VAL A 110 -0.87 -0.25 -1.11
N ILE A 111 -1.46 0.68 -0.39
CA ILE A 111 -0.82 1.96 -0.09
C ILE A 111 -0.54 2.06 1.40
N ASP A 112 0.75 2.13 1.75
CA ASP A 112 1.19 2.47 3.12
C ASP A 112 1.36 3.98 3.23
N ILE A 113 0.57 4.61 4.11
CA ILE A 113 0.66 6.04 4.42
C ILE A 113 0.96 6.26 5.91
N ALA A 114 2.24 6.20 6.25
CA ALA A 114 2.73 6.36 7.62
C ALA A 114 3.15 7.80 7.95
N TYR A 115 3.43 8.63 6.94
CA TYR A 115 4.06 9.95 7.10
C TYR A 115 3.22 11.09 6.51
N MET A 116 1.91 10.92 6.41
CA MET A 116 1.00 11.96 5.88
C MET A 116 1.21 13.31 6.58
N GLY A 117 1.46 14.35 5.79
CA GLY A 117 1.71 15.70 6.25
C GLY A 117 3.18 16.08 6.45
N PHE A 118 4.12 15.14 6.24
CA PHE A 118 5.56 15.37 6.51
C PHE A 118 6.39 15.73 5.26
N GLU A 119 5.88 15.52 4.06
CA GLU A 119 6.63 15.82 2.82
C GLU A 119 6.27 17.20 2.27
N ARG A 120 5.01 17.43 1.92
CA ARG A 120 4.51 18.66 1.30
C ARG A 120 3.29 19.25 2.00
N GLY A 121 2.68 18.50 2.90
CA GLY A 121 1.43 18.84 3.57
C GLY A 121 0.40 17.72 3.42
N VAL A 122 -0.63 17.76 4.26
CA VAL A 122 -1.65 16.68 4.33
C VAL A 122 -2.33 16.47 2.98
N GLU A 123 -2.68 17.54 2.28
CA GLU A 123 -3.43 17.47 1.03
C GLU A 123 -2.57 16.90 -0.11
N GLU A 124 -1.34 17.37 -0.23
CA GLU A 124 -0.40 16.98 -1.26
C GLU A 124 0.10 15.54 -1.05
N ASP A 125 0.36 15.16 0.19
CA ASP A 125 0.85 13.82 0.55
C ASP A 125 -0.23 12.74 0.31
N CYS A 126 -1.51 13.12 0.28
CA CYS A 126 -2.62 12.24 -0.08
C CYS A 126 -2.87 12.13 -1.59
N LEU A 127 -2.08 12.79 -2.44
CA LEU A 127 -2.31 12.79 -3.89
C LEU A 127 -2.34 11.37 -4.48
N SER A 128 -1.36 10.54 -4.12
CA SER A 128 -1.29 9.15 -4.60
C SER A 128 -2.53 8.35 -4.20
N VAL A 129 -2.96 8.46 -2.95
CA VAL A 129 -4.16 7.78 -2.43
C VAL A 129 -5.40 8.17 -3.24
N ARG A 130 -5.59 9.47 -3.49
CA ARG A 130 -6.74 9.98 -4.25
C ARG A 130 -6.71 9.51 -5.70
N LEU A 131 -5.55 9.55 -6.35
CA LEU A 131 -5.40 9.10 -7.74
C LEU A 131 -5.74 7.62 -7.90
N PHE A 132 -5.24 6.77 -7.02
CA PHE A 132 -5.59 5.35 -7.05
C PHE A 132 -7.06 5.11 -6.76
N ALA A 133 -7.63 5.79 -5.75
CA ALA A 133 -9.04 5.64 -5.40
C ALA A 133 -9.99 6.13 -6.53
N GLU A 134 -9.56 7.12 -7.33
CA GLU A 134 -10.32 7.61 -8.48
C GLU A 134 -10.23 6.68 -9.70
N LYS A 135 -9.05 6.08 -9.94
CA LYS A 135 -8.76 5.37 -11.19
C LYS A 135 -8.87 3.86 -11.10
N CYS A 136 -8.62 3.28 -9.94
CA CYS A 136 -8.61 1.84 -9.75
C CYS A 136 -9.90 1.35 -9.12
N PRO A 137 -10.47 0.23 -9.58
CA PRO A 137 -11.70 -0.31 -9.02
C PRO A 137 -11.52 -0.83 -7.59
N GLU A 138 -10.30 -1.21 -7.23
CA GLU A 138 -9.97 -1.75 -5.91
C GLU A 138 -8.63 -1.17 -5.43
N VAL A 139 -8.61 -0.65 -4.19
CA VAL A 139 -7.42 -0.11 -3.53
C VAL A 139 -7.45 -0.45 -2.06
N ILE A 140 -6.33 -0.86 -1.51
CA ILE A 140 -6.18 -1.10 -0.07
C ILE A 140 -5.24 -0.03 0.49
N ILE A 141 -5.66 0.66 1.56
CA ILE A 141 -4.92 1.75 2.17
C ILE A 141 -4.67 1.41 3.64
N ALA A 142 -3.41 1.36 4.04
CA ALA A 142 -2.98 1.21 5.42
C ALA A 142 -2.47 2.56 5.93
N SER A 143 -3.22 3.17 6.85
CA SER A 143 -2.86 4.47 7.43
C SER A 143 -2.42 4.33 8.89
N SER A 144 -1.52 5.21 9.32
CA SER A 144 -0.94 5.22 10.66
C SER A 144 -0.98 6.61 11.28
N CYS A 145 -1.34 6.68 12.55
CA CYS A 145 -1.24 7.89 13.37
C CYS A 145 0.07 7.96 14.17
N SER A 146 0.98 7.01 13.98
CA SER A 146 2.21 6.92 14.79
C SER A 146 3.10 8.14 14.66
N LYS A 147 3.23 8.71 13.44
CA LYS A 147 4.12 9.85 13.20
C LYS A 147 3.38 11.18 13.17
N ASN A 148 2.38 11.32 12.32
CA ASN A 148 1.66 12.58 12.11
C ASN A 148 0.90 13.09 13.36
N PHE A 149 0.45 12.18 14.22
CA PHE A 149 -0.14 12.51 15.53
C PHE A 149 0.80 12.24 16.71
N ALA A 150 2.04 11.84 16.46
CA ALA A 150 3.02 11.43 17.49
C ALA A 150 2.52 10.33 18.44
N MET A 151 1.57 9.51 17.99
CA MET A 151 0.91 8.46 18.77
C MET A 151 1.61 7.10 18.55
N TYR A 152 2.92 7.06 18.77
CA TYR A 152 3.75 5.86 18.47
C TYR A 152 3.36 4.62 19.27
N ARG A 153 3.09 4.80 20.55
CA ARG A 153 2.86 3.70 21.51
C ARG A 153 1.39 3.33 21.65
N GLU A 154 0.50 4.23 21.32
CA GLU A 154 -0.95 4.07 21.40
C GLU A 154 -1.48 3.11 20.32
N ARG A 155 -0.66 2.84 19.30
CA ARG A 155 -0.96 1.90 18.23
C ARG A 155 -2.26 2.23 17.50
N VAL A 156 -2.36 3.44 16.98
CA VAL A 156 -3.54 3.91 16.23
C VAL A 156 -3.26 3.91 14.73
N GLY A 157 -4.16 3.30 13.98
CA GLY A 157 -4.13 3.24 12.52
C GLY A 157 -5.45 2.74 11.97
N ALA A 158 -5.57 2.72 10.64
CA ALA A 158 -6.76 2.23 9.97
C ALA A 158 -6.41 1.49 8.68
N ILE A 159 -7.22 0.50 8.33
CA ILE A 159 -7.30 -0.04 6.98
C ILE A 159 -8.55 0.52 6.30
N THR A 160 -8.37 0.96 5.07
CA THR A 160 -9.49 1.39 4.21
C THR A 160 -9.43 0.59 2.92
N VAL A 161 -10.57 0.11 2.46
CA VAL A 161 -10.70 -0.57 1.17
C VAL A 161 -11.63 0.22 0.27
N VAL A 162 -11.14 0.61 -0.88
CA VAL A 162 -11.97 1.07 -1.99
C VAL A 162 -12.36 -0.14 -2.81
N ALA A 163 -13.62 -0.30 -3.12
CA ALA A 163 -14.15 -1.43 -3.89
C ALA A 163 -15.01 -0.92 -5.06
N GLY A 164 -15.11 -1.70 -6.11
CA GLY A 164 -15.77 -1.30 -7.35
C GLY A 164 -17.29 -1.11 -7.23
N ASP A 165 -17.91 -1.68 -6.19
CA ASP A 165 -19.34 -1.54 -5.88
C ASP A 165 -19.64 -1.76 -4.39
N ALA A 166 -20.87 -1.46 -3.99
CA ALA A 166 -21.31 -1.54 -2.60
C ALA A 166 -21.32 -2.98 -2.05
N ASP A 167 -21.62 -3.96 -2.88
CA ASP A 167 -21.68 -5.38 -2.45
C ASP A 167 -20.27 -5.91 -2.15
N LYS A 168 -19.30 -5.56 -3.01
CA LYS A 168 -17.89 -5.87 -2.79
C LYS A 168 -17.34 -5.15 -1.55
N ALA A 169 -17.72 -3.89 -1.34
CA ALA A 169 -17.32 -3.14 -0.15
C ALA A 169 -17.84 -3.83 1.12
N ALA A 170 -19.12 -4.20 1.16
CA ALA A 170 -19.71 -4.90 2.31
C ALA A 170 -19.07 -6.29 2.54
N ALA A 171 -18.76 -7.02 1.47
CA ALA A 171 -18.06 -8.28 1.56
C ALA A 171 -16.64 -8.12 2.14
N ALA A 172 -15.88 -7.14 1.64
CA ALA A 172 -14.54 -6.82 2.15
C ALA A 172 -14.58 -6.42 3.64
N GLU A 173 -15.52 -5.55 4.02
CA GLU A 173 -15.72 -5.14 5.42
C GLU A 173 -15.99 -6.34 6.33
N SER A 174 -16.89 -7.25 5.94
CA SER A 174 -17.21 -8.46 6.70
C SER A 174 -15.98 -9.35 6.88
N VAL A 175 -15.17 -9.52 5.84
CA VAL A 175 -13.93 -10.30 5.90
C VAL A 175 -12.89 -9.61 6.80
N ILE A 176 -12.73 -8.28 6.69
CA ILE A 176 -11.84 -7.49 7.54
C ILE A 176 -12.21 -7.61 9.01
N HIS A 177 -13.50 -7.52 9.35
CA HIS A 177 -13.97 -7.73 10.73
C HIS A 177 -13.57 -9.12 11.25
N ASN A 178 -13.73 -10.16 10.46
CA ASN A 178 -13.35 -11.53 10.83
C ASN A 178 -11.84 -11.67 11.04
N ILE A 179 -11.03 -11.10 10.13
CA ILE A 179 -9.57 -11.07 10.25
C ILE A 179 -9.14 -10.33 11.50
N THR A 180 -9.72 -9.16 11.76
CA THR A 180 -9.46 -8.34 12.93
C THR A 180 -9.76 -9.10 14.23
N ARG A 181 -10.93 -9.77 14.30
CA ARG A 181 -11.31 -10.62 15.45
C ARG A 181 -10.31 -11.74 15.72
N LYS A 182 -9.75 -12.34 14.68
CA LYS A 182 -8.75 -13.42 14.79
C LYS A 182 -7.38 -12.91 15.24
N ASN A 183 -6.98 -11.70 14.79
CA ASN A 183 -5.65 -11.17 15.03
C ASN A 183 -5.51 -10.50 16.40
N TYR A 184 -6.47 -9.67 16.81
CA TYR A 184 -6.38 -8.88 18.04
C TYR A 184 -7.75 -8.55 18.68
N SER A 185 -8.80 -9.28 18.32
CA SER A 185 -10.15 -9.19 18.86
C SER A 185 -10.90 -7.92 18.44
N MET A 186 -10.50 -6.80 18.97
CA MET A 186 -11.08 -5.47 18.70
C MET A 186 -9.96 -4.43 18.70
N PRO A 187 -10.07 -3.34 17.92
CA PRO A 187 -9.17 -2.21 18.03
C PRO A 187 -9.36 -1.48 19.35
#